data_6ec8e013e91bfcbba3ee52a6534a4be4
#
_entry.id   6ec8e013e91bfcbba3ee52a6534a4be4
#
_cell.length_a   1.000
_cell.length_b   1.000
_cell.length_c   1.000
_cell.angle_alpha   90.00
_cell.angle_beta   90.00
_cell.angle_gamma   90.00
#
_symmetry.space_group_name_H-M   'P 1'
#
loop_
_entity.id
_entity.type
_entity.pdbx_description
1 polymer ?
#
loop_
_entity_poly.entity_id
_entity_poly.type
_entity_poly.pdbx_seq_one_letter_code
_entity_poly.pdbx_strand_id
1 'polypeptide(L)' 'DYELLAPEDEALFIYTRMLGTQRLMVLCNFTEKEVSIPAEVTEQIPADAKLLIGNYSKQKEKVLQAYEARVYAYHL' A
#
# COMPACT_ATOMS: atom_id res chain seq x y z
N ASP A 1 -6.79 -1.73 -15.55
CA ASP A 1 -6.79 -2.87 -14.76
C ASP A 1 -6.57 -2.58 -13.31
N TYR A 2 -7.23 -3.32 -12.48
CA TYR A 2 -7.40 -3.02 -11.10
C TYR A 2 -7.51 -4.33 -10.34
N GLU A 3 -6.68 -4.48 -9.31
CA GLU A 3 -6.68 -5.71 -8.52
C GLU A 3 -6.72 -5.37 -7.04
N LEU A 4 -7.70 -5.92 -6.35
CA LEU A 4 -7.86 -5.75 -4.91
C LEU A 4 -7.04 -6.82 -4.18
N LEU A 5 -6.16 -6.38 -3.29
CA LEU A 5 -5.32 -7.28 -2.49
C LEU A 5 -5.86 -7.34 -1.07
N ALA A 6 -5.71 -8.51 -0.44
CA ALA A 6 -6.17 -8.75 0.93
C ALA A 6 -7.62 -8.31 1.15
N PRO A 7 -8.56 -8.76 0.30
CA PRO A 7 -9.96 -8.29 0.39
C PRO A 7 -10.68 -8.74 1.64
N GLU A 8 -10.12 -9.70 2.36
CA GLU A 8 -10.73 -10.23 3.59
C GLU A 8 -10.37 -9.42 4.83
N ASP A 9 -9.41 -8.50 4.71
CA ASP A 9 -8.98 -7.68 5.83
C ASP A 9 -9.87 -6.45 5.93
N GLU A 10 -10.70 -6.40 6.95
CA GLU A 10 -11.65 -5.32 7.14
C GLU A 10 -10.98 -3.99 7.54
N ALA A 11 -9.77 -4.07 8.07
CA ALA A 11 -9.04 -2.87 8.51
C ALA A 11 -8.31 -2.19 7.36
N LEU A 12 -8.01 -2.93 6.29
CA LEU A 12 -7.18 -2.43 5.20
C LEU A 12 -7.93 -2.43 3.87
N PHE A 13 -7.62 -1.43 3.07
CA PHE A 13 -8.02 -1.40 1.67
C PHE A 13 -6.75 -1.27 0.85
N ILE A 14 -6.43 -2.33 0.10
CA ILE A 14 -5.18 -2.41 -0.68
C ILE A 14 -5.52 -2.84 -2.09
N TYR A 15 -5.04 -2.07 -3.08
CA TYR A 15 -5.24 -2.46 -4.47
C TYR A 15 -4.08 -1.99 -5.32
N THR A 16 -3.95 -2.61 -6.51
CA THR A 16 -2.99 -2.20 -7.52
C THR A 16 -3.70 -1.74 -8.77
N ARG A 17 -3.04 -0.88 -9.52
CA ARG A 17 -3.55 -0.38 -10.79
C ARG A 17 -2.39 -0.22 -11.77
N MET A 18 -2.59 -0.65 -13.01
CA MET A 18 -1.59 -0.48 -14.06
C MET A 18 -1.82 0.82 -14.81
N LEU A 19 -0.73 1.54 -15.05
CA LEU A 19 -0.71 2.75 -15.87
C LEU A 19 0.45 2.60 -16.84
N GLY A 20 0.19 2.11 -18.04
CA GLY A 20 1.25 1.81 -18.98
C GLY A 20 2.14 0.69 -18.46
N THR A 21 3.45 0.96 -18.32
CA THR A 21 4.40 -0.01 -17.78
C THR A 21 4.62 0.17 -16.27
N GLN A 22 3.89 1.09 -15.66
CA GLN A 22 4.05 1.40 -14.25
C GLN A 22 2.88 0.82 -13.46
N ARG A 23 3.18 0.33 -12.26
CA ARG A 23 2.15 -0.15 -11.33
C ARG A 23 2.06 0.80 -10.16
N LEU A 24 0.84 1.09 -9.76
CA LEU A 24 0.56 1.84 -8.52
C LEU A 24 0.03 0.86 -7.49
N MET A 25 0.59 0.92 -6.29
CA MET A 25 0.12 0.15 -5.14
C MET A 25 -0.46 1.14 -4.13
N VAL A 26 -1.75 1.01 -3.85
CA VAL A 26 -2.47 1.88 -2.92
C VAL A 26 -2.78 1.10 -1.65
N LEU A 27 -2.37 1.65 -0.51
CA LEU A 27 -2.58 1.03 0.80
C LEU A 27 -3.27 2.04 1.71
N CYS A 28 -4.38 1.64 2.31
CA CYS A 28 -5.14 2.50 3.23
C CYS A 28 -5.52 1.72 4.49
N ASN A 29 -5.34 2.36 5.65
CA ASN A 29 -5.78 1.84 6.93
C ASN A 29 -6.93 2.74 7.42
N PHE A 30 -8.11 2.17 7.57
CA PHE A 30 -9.30 2.92 7.99
C PHE A 30 -9.55 2.87 9.49
N THR A 31 -8.58 2.39 10.26
CA THR A 31 -8.75 2.27 11.70
C THR A 31 -7.86 3.23 12.46
N GLU A 32 -8.16 3.42 13.75
CA GLU A 32 -7.38 4.27 14.63
C GLU A 32 -6.16 3.56 15.23
N LYS A 33 -5.91 2.32 14.81
CA LYS A 33 -4.81 1.52 15.31
C LYS A 33 -3.83 1.21 14.21
N GLU A 34 -2.57 0.94 14.58
CA GLU A 34 -1.61 0.41 13.63
C GLU A 34 -2.04 -0.98 13.17
N VAL A 35 -1.91 -1.24 11.89
CA VAL A 35 -2.27 -2.53 11.31
C VAL A 35 -1.10 -3.04 10.49
N SER A 36 -0.73 -4.30 10.68
CA SER A 36 0.34 -4.93 9.92
C SER A 36 -0.06 -5.07 8.46
N ILE A 37 0.87 -4.73 7.56
CA ILE A 37 0.68 -4.96 6.13
C ILE A 37 0.97 -6.45 5.87
N PRO A 38 0.08 -7.18 5.20
CA PRO A 38 0.33 -8.59 4.90
C PRO A 38 1.65 -8.77 4.15
N ALA A 39 2.41 -9.80 4.50
CA ALA A 39 3.71 -10.06 3.87
C ALA A 39 3.59 -10.22 2.35
N GLU A 40 2.53 -10.84 1.88
CA GLU A 40 2.28 -11.01 0.45
C GLU A 40 2.15 -9.68 -0.28
N VAL A 41 1.77 -8.62 0.42
CA VAL A 41 1.68 -7.28 -0.15
C VAL A 41 3.04 -6.61 -0.13
N THR A 42 3.75 -6.65 1.01
CA THR A 42 5.06 -6.00 1.11
C THR A 42 6.07 -6.63 0.15
N GLU A 43 5.93 -7.92 -0.13
CA GLU A 43 6.81 -8.62 -1.07
C GLU A 43 6.63 -8.14 -2.51
N GLN A 44 5.50 -7.57 -2.83
CA GLN A 44 5.24 -7.06 -4.17
C GLN A 44 5.80 -5.65 -4.40
N ILE A 45 6.18 -4.96 -3.33
CA ILE A 45 6.69 -3.59 -3.43
C ILE A 45 8.21 -3.66 -3.51
N PRO A 46 8.82 -3.33 -4.66
CA PRO A 46 10.28 -3.39 -4.79
C PRO A 46 10.95 -2.31 -3.93
N ALA A 47 12.21 -2.53 -3.60
CA ALA A 47 12.97 -1.62 -2.75
C ALA A 47 13.10 -0.21 -3.35
N ASP A 48 13.08 -0.12 -4.69
CA ASP A 48 13.20 1.14 -5.40
C ASP A 48 11.85 1.78 -5.75
N ALA A 49 10.75 1.26 -5.21
CA ALA A 49 9.44 1.85 -5.44
C ALA A 49 9.41 3.27 -4.89
N LYS A 50 8.76 4.17 -5.62
CA LYS A 50 8.67 5.57 -5.25
C LYS A 50 7.37 5.82 -4.48
N LEU A 51 7.48 6.43 -3.31
CA LEU A 51 6.30 6.86 -2.56
C LEU A 51 5.80 8.16 -3.16
N LEU A 52 4.60 8.12 -3.74
CA LEU A 52 4.00 9.29 -4.38
C LEU A 52 3.16 10.11 -3.42
N ILE A 53 2.40 9.42 -2.59
CA ILE A 53 1.47 10.06 -1.66
C ILE A 53 1.58 9.34 -0.33
N GLY A 54 1.64 10.11 0.74
CA GLY A 54 1.60 9.59 2.09
C GLY A 54 1.16 10.68 3.04
N ASN A 55 0.24 10.38 3.94
CA ASN A 55 -0.28 11.37 4.88
C ASN A 55 0.48 11.40 6.21
N TYR A 56 1.56 10.61 6.32
CA TYR A 56 2.48 10.66 7.45
C TYR A 56 3.84 11.12 6.97
N SER A 57 4.55 11.88 7.80
CA SER A 57 5.88 12.35 7.46
C SER A 57 6.90 11.21 7.46
N LYS A 58 6.62 10.13 8.17
CA LYS A 58 7.47 8.97 8.27
C LYS A 58 6.65 7.70 8.14
N GLN A 59 7.00 6.83 7.20
CA GLN A 59 6.32 5.57 7.00
C GLN A 59 7.08 4.44 7.67
N LYS A 60 6.35 3.48 8.22
CA LYS A 60 6.92 2.23 8.74
C LYS A 60 6.81 1.16 7.66
N GLU A 61 7.84 0.33 7.51
CA GLU A 61 7.91 -0.60 6.39
C GLU A 61 6.80 -1.65 6.38
N LYS A 62 6.46 -2.18 7.54
CA LYS A 62 5.58 -3.35 7.62
C LYS A 62 4.24 -3.08 8.25
N VAL A 63 3.96 -1.84 8.61
CA VAL A 63 2.69 -1.48 9.23
C VAL A 63 2.17 -0.18 8.64
N LEU A 64 0.85 -0.06 8.63
CA LEU A 64 0.19 1.21 8.36
C LEU A 64 -0.25 1.80 9.68
N GLN A 65 0.09 3.05 9.90
CA GLN A 65 -0.30 3.77 11.10
C GLN A 65 -1.77 4.16 11.00
N ALA A 66 -2.33 4.66 12.11
CA ALA A 66 -3.75 5.00 12.17
C ALA A 66 -4.15 5.90 11.01
N TYR A 67 -5.19 5.52 10.28
CA TYR A 67 -5.72 6.28 9.14
C TYR A 67 -4.68 6.64 8.10
N GLU A 68 -3.63 5.85 7.99
CA GLU A 68 -2.57 6.10 7.02
C GLU A 68 -2.97 5.68 5.62
N ALA A 69 -2.60 6.50 4.63
CA ALA A 69 -2.74 6.16 3.22
C ALA A 69 -1.40 6.33 2.54
N ARG A 70 -1.03 5.38 1.68
CA ARG A 70 0.21 5.41 0.90
C ARG A 70 -0.07 5.01 -0.53
N VAL A 71 0.66 5.64 -1.46
CA VAL A 71 0.65 5.21 -2.86
C VAL A 71 2.09 5.06 -3.32
N TYR A 72 2.46 3.86 -3.74
CA TYR A 72 3.77 3.59 -4.32
C TYR A 72 3.65 3.42 -5.83
N ALA A 73 4.67 3.88 -6.55
CA ALA A 73 4.77 3.66 -7.98
C ALA A 73 6.05 2.90 -8.29
N TYR A 74 5.97 1.90 -9.17
CA TYR A 74 7.13 1.12 -9.58
C TYR A 74 6.90 0.49 -10.94
N HIS A 75 7.98 0.10 -11.59
CA HIS A 75 7.93 -0.59 -12.86
C HIS A 75 7.99 -2.10 -12.66
N LEU A 76 7.31 -2.81 -13.51
CA LEU A 76 7.33 -4.27 -13.50
C LEU A 76 8.54 -4.82 -14.23
#